data_5141081c28a3bc2c9f40cec409eafb91
#
_entry.id   5141081c28a3bc2c9f40cec409eafb91
#
_cell.length_a   1.000
_cell.length_b   1.000
_cell.length_c   1.000
_cell.angle_alpha   90.00
_cell.angle_beta   90.00
_cell.angle_gamma   90.00
#
_symmetry.space_group_name_H-M   'P 1'
#
loop_
_entity.id
_entity.type
_entity.pdbx_description
1 polymer ?
#
loop_
_entity_poly.entity_id
_entity_poly.type
_entity_poly.pdbx_seq_one_letter_code
_entity_poly.pdbx_strand_id
1 'polypeptide(L)'
;MSDQRNFEFNYLKLIFLLKKTPIFAPEFRSYIMNCKKRKIAGYILSGLVTLIFVATGAMKFTGGEQNVKMAELVGGQTTLFILGGLQLLFALLFWIPRTAVVGFLLMACYMAGAMATHLVIKEPFGLQAGIETLIWVTGFVRFPELTERLCPCNNCK
;
A
#
# COMPACT_ATOMS: atom_id res chain seq x y z
N MET A 1 14.25 -30.34 22.64
CA MET A 1 13.06 -29.67 23.25
C MET A 1 13.37 -28.35 23.94
N SER A 2 14.63 -27.99 24.12
CA SER A 2 15.09 -26.71 24.74
C SER A 2 15.22 -25.54 23.74
N ASP A 3 15.37 -25.82 22.48
CA ASP A 3 15.68 -24.80 21.43
C ASP A 3 14.45 -23.97 20.99
N GLN A 4 13.29 -24.57 20.96
CA GLN A 4 12.04 -23.86 20.62
C GLN A 4 11.64 -22.82 21.69
N ARG A 5 11.89 -23.07 22.96
CA ARG A 5 11.58 -22.14 24.04
C ARG A 5 12.48 -20.91 24.03
N ASN A 6 13.73 -21.07 23.64
CA ASN A 6 14.68 -19.95 23.48
C ASN A 6 14.32 -19.07 22.29
N PHE A 7 13.78 -19.65 21.22
CA PHE A 7 13.31 -18.91 20.05
C PHE A 7 12.07 -18.05 20.39
N GLU A 8 11.07 -18.62 21.06
CA GLU A 8 9.88 -17.91 21.52
C GLU A 8 10.22 -16.77 22.50
N PHE A 9 11.15 -17.03 23.43
CA PHE A 9 11.56 -16.04 24.41
C PHE A 9 12.32 -14.86 23.77
N ASN A 10 13.14 -15.12 22.77
CA ASN A 10 13.81 -14.07 22.00
C ASN A 10 12.84 -13.28 21.11
N TYR A 11 11.82 -13.93 20.55
CA TYR A 11 10.77 -13.25 19.78
C TYR A 11 9.92 -12.31 20.66
N LEU A 12 9.52 -12.78 21.84
CA LEU A 12 8.79 -11.96 22.81
C LEU A 12 9.64 -10.79 23.32
N LYS A 13 10.93 -11.00 23.52
CA LYS A 13 11.87 -9.95 23.94
C LYS A 13 12.11 -8.93 22.82
N LEU A 14 12.18 -9.38 21.56
CA LEU A 14 12.28 -8.51 20.40
C LEU A 14 11.00 -7.67 20.20
N ILE A 15 9.82 -8.28 20.33
CA ILE A 15 8.52 -7.59 20.29
C ILE A 15 8.41 -6.57 21.44
N PHE A 16 8.91 -6.94 22.64
CA PHE A 16 8.91 -6.03 23.79
C PHE A 16 9.89 -4.86 23.61
N LEU A 17 11.04 -5.09 22.99
CA LEU A 17 12.03 -4.05 22.66
C LEU A 17 11.52 -3.13 21.53
N LEU A 18 10.86 -3.67 20.51
CA LEU A 18 10.21 -2.89 19.46
C LEU A 18 9.05 -2.06 20.02
N LYS A 19 8.36 -2.54 21.05
CA LYS A 19 7.32 -1.79 21.77
C LYS A 19 7.88 -0.64 22.63
N LYS A 20 9.17 -0.71 23.01
CA LYS A 20 9.86 0.29 23.86
C LYS A 20 10.67 1.32 23.05
N THR A 21 10.85 1.11 21.75
CA THR A 21 11.51 2.11 20.90
C THR A 21 10.53 3.26 20.61
N PRO A 22 10.89 4.51 20.96
CA PRO A 22 10.04 5.68 20.78
C PRO A 22 9.91 6.14 19.32
N ILE A 23 10.24 5.28 18.34
CA ILE A 23 10.14 5.59 16.89
C ILE A 23 8.68 5.76 16.45
N PHE A 24 7.73 5.18 17.21
CA PHE A 24 6.29 5.46 17.11
C PHE A 24 5.81 6.36 18.27
N ALA A 25 6.57 7.41 18.54
CA ALA A 25 6.36 8.32 19.63
C ALA A 25 5.02 9.09 19.51
N PRO A 26 4.52 9.64 20.65
CA PRO A 26 3.28 10.40 20.76
C PRO A 26 3.20 11.65 19.84
N GLU A 27 4.28 12.06 19.22
CA GLU A 27 4.31 13.14 18.22
C GLU A 27 3.49 12.80 16.97
N PHE A 28 3.44 11.53 16.55
CA PHE A 28 2.55 11.10 15.46
C PHE A 28 1.06 11.24 15.85
N ARG A 29 0.77 11.25 17.16
CA ARG A 29 -0.57 11.47 17.71
C ARG A 29 -1.00 12.94 17.69
N SER A 30 -0.07 13.85 17.87
CA SER A 30 -0.28 15.31 17.79
C SER A 30 -0.51 15.77 16.32
N TYR A 31 0.03 15.02 15.37
CA TYR A 31 -0.15 15.26 13.94
C TYR A 31 -1.50 14.75 13.39
N ILE A 32 -2.34 14.12 14.20
CA ILE A 32 -3.73 13.80 13.86
C ILE A 32 -4.52 15.11 13.89
N MET A 33 -4.36 15.86 12.82
CA MET A 33 -5.11 17.04 12.45
C MET A 33 -6.60 16.93 12.84
N ASN A 34 -7.20 18.04 13.24
CA ASN A 34 -8.63 18.23 13.40
C ASN A 34 -9.42 17.31 12.44
N CYS A 35 -10.39 16.55 12.92
CA CYS A 35 -11.11 15.52 12.13
C CYS A 35 -11.56 15.96 10.74
N LYS A 36 -11.87 17.25 10.57
CA LYS A 36 -12.20 17.84 9.26
C LYS A 36 -10.98 17.91 8.32
N LYS A 37 -9.82 18.35 8.81
CA LYS A 37 -8.59 18.44 8.01
C LYS A 37 -8.08 17.07 7.58
N ARG A 38 -8.20 16.06 8.45
CA ARG A 38 -7.84 14.66 8.15
C ARG A 38 -8.71 14.09 7.04
N LYS A 39 -10.02 14.31 7.08
CA LYS A 39 -10.94 13.88 6.00
C LYS A 39 -10.54 14.50 4.66
N ILE A 40 -10.31 15.82 4.62
CA ILE A 40 -9.92 16.52 3.40
C ILE A 40 -8.58 15.98 2.87
N ALA A 41 -7.57 15.84 3.73
CA ALA A 41 -6.27 15.28 3.35
C ALA A 41 -6.41 13.83 2.81
N GLY A 42 -7.24 13.00 3.46
CA GLY A 42 -7.54 11.65 3.00
C GLY A 42 -8.16 11.61 1.60
N TYR A 43 -9.08 12.52 1.29
CA TYR A 43 -9.67 12.61 -0.06
C TYR A 43 -8.67 13.11 -1.10
N ILE A 44 -7.84 14.09 -0.77
CA ILE A 44 -6.80 14.62 -1.69
C ILE A 44 -5.79 13.52 -2.03
N LEU A 45 -5.25 12.83 -1.00
CA LEU A 45 -4.33 11.71 -1.19
C LEU A 45 -4.98 10.58 -1.99
N SER A 46 -6.23 10.26 -1.68
CA SER A 46 -6.99 9.24 -2.43
C SER A 46 -7.14 9.62 -3.91
N GLY A 47 -7.44 10.89 -4.19
CA GLY A 47 -7.52 11.39 -5.56
C GLY A 47 -6.19 11.26 -6.30
N LEU A 48 -5.08 11.63 -5.64
CA LEU A 48 -3.74 11.52 -6.22
C LEU A 48 -3.38 10.06 -6.55
N VAL A 49 -3.56 9.14 -5.59
CA VAL A 49 -3.29 7.71 -5.80
C VAL A 49 -4.16 7.16 -6.92
N THR A 50 -5.45 7.47 -6.93
CA THR A 50 -6.38 7.03 -7.98
C THR A 50 -5.97 7.57 -9.34
N LEU A 51 -5.57 8.83 -9.43
CA LEU A 51 -5.11 9.43 -10.68
C LEU A 51 -3.90 8.69 -11.24
N ILE A 52 -2.92 8.37 -10.40
CA ILE A 52 -1.73 7.59 -10.79
C ILE A 52 -2.16 6.21 -11.30
N PHE A 53 -3.07 5.52 -10.59
CA PHE A 53 -3.54 4.19 -10.98
C PHE A 53 -4.33 4.22 -12.29
N VAL A 54 -5.23 5.18 -12.47
CA VAL A 54 -6.01 5.32 -13.71
C VAL A 54 -5.08 5.68 -14.87
N ALA A 55 -4.17 6.63 -14.70
CA ALA A 55 -3.24 7.03 -15.75
C ALA A 55 -2.34 5.86 -16.18
N THR A 56 -1.68 5.19 -15.23
CA THR A 56 -0.78 4.06 -15.54
C THR A 56 -1.55 2.82 -16.02
N GLY A 57 -2.79 2.60 -15.55
CA GLY A 57 -3.68 1.56 -16.06
C GLY A 57 -4.10 1.82 -17.51
N ALA A 58 -4.53 3.04 -17.81
CA ALA A 58 -4.94 3.44 -19.16
C ALA A 58 -3.77 3.38 -20.17
N MET A 59 -2.57 3.75 -19.75
CA MET A 59 -1.37 3.67 -20.62
C MET A 59 -1.09 2.24 -21.11
N LYS A 60 -1.49 1.20 -20.37
CA LYS A 60 -1.32 -0.20 -20.79
C LYS A 60 -2.17 -0.57 -22.01
N PHE A 61 -3.20 0.21 -22.29
CA PHE A 61 -4.06 -0.01 -23.46
C PHE A 61 -3.63 0.80 -24.69
N THR A 62 -2.69 1.74 -24.58
CA THR A 62 -2.32 2.67 -25.67
C THR A 62 -1.26 2.15 -26.65
N GLY A 63 -0.68 0.95 -26.44
CA GLY A 63 0.13 0.27 -27.44
C GLY A 63 1.50 0.90 -27.76
N GLY A 64 2.15 1.63 -26.83
CA GLY A 64 3.49 2.21 -27.05
C GLY A 64 4.63 1.17 -26.95
N GLU A 65 5.83 1.52 -27.42
CA GLU A 65 7.03 0.66 -27.37
C GLU A 65 7.35 0.12 -25.96
N GLN A 66 7.08 0.92 -24.93
CA GLN A 66 7.23 0.49 -23.54
C GLN A 66 6.26 -0.63 -23.17
N ASN A 67 5.04 -0.60 -23.73
CA ASN A 67 4.04 -1.63 -23.49
C ASN A 67 4.42 -2.96 -24.17
N VAL A 68 5.09 -2.92 -25.32
CA VAL A 68 5.57 -4.12 -26.01
C VAL A 68 6.62 -4.83 -25.15
N LYS A 69 7.60 -4.08 -24.63
CA LYS A 69 8.63 -4.62 -23.71
C LYS A 69 8.02 -5.18 -22.43
N MET A 70 7.06 -4.45 -21.84
CA MET A 70 6.36 -4.92 -20.64
C MET A 70 5.50 -6.16 -20.93
N ALA A 71 4.86 -6.23 -22.11
CA ALA A 71 4.08 -7.40 -22.52
C ALA A 71 4.95 -8.66 -22.61
N GLU A 72 6.15 -8.56 -23.18
CA GLU A 72 7.11 -9.68 -23.23
C GLU A 72 7.49 -10.18 -21.83
N LEU A 73 7.68 -9.25 -20.87
CA LEU A 73 8.06 -9.58 -19.49
C LEU A 73 6.93 -10.25 -18.70
N VAL A 74 5.67 -9.86 -18.93
CA VAL A 74 4.52 -10.36 -18.17
C VAL A 74 3.78 -11.53 -18.86
N GLY A 75 4.33 -12.06 -19.95
CA GLY A 75 3.76 -13.23 -20.64
C GLY A 75 2.78 -12.89 -21.76
N GLY A 76 2.90 -11.70 -22.37
CA GLY A 76 2.15 -11.31 -23.56
C GLY A 76 1.19 -10.14 -23.38
N GLN A 77 0.72 -9.62 -24.51
CA GLN A 77 -0.17 -8.45 -24.59
C GLN A 77 -1.48 -8.65 -23.84
N THR A 78 -2.04 -9.85 -23.91
CA THR A 78 -3.30 -10.20 -23.22
C THR A 78 -3.15 -10.06 -21.70
N THR A 79 -2.04 -10.54 -21.14
CA THR A 79 -1.74 -10.42 -19.70
C THR A 79 -1.59 -8.96 -19.29
N LEU A 80 -0.94 -8.13 -20.13
CA LEU A 80 -0.79 -6.70 -19.88
C LEU A 80 -2.16 -6.00 -19.83
N PHE A 81 -3.09 -6.34 -20.73
CA PHE A 81 -4.45 -5.80 -20.72
C PHE A 81 -5.24 -6.23 -19.48
N ILE A 82 -5.11 -7.49 -19.05
CA ILE A 82 -5.73 -7.98 -17.83
C ILE A 82 -5.20 -7.18 -16.62
N LEU A 83 -3.89 -6.98 -16.52
CA LEU A 83 -3.27 -6.20 -15.46
C LEU A 83 -3.74 -4.73 -15.46
N GLY A 84 -3.90 -4.13 -16.64
CA GLY A 84 -4.46 -2.78 -16.78
C GLY A 84 -5.91 -2.73 -16.31
N GLY A 85 -6.74 -3.70 -16.72
CA GLY A 85 -8.14 -3.81 -16.29
C GLY A 85 -8.29 -4.02 -14.78
N LEU A 86 -7.49 -4.91 -14.18
CA LEU A 86 -7.45 -5.10 -12.72
C LEU A 86 -7.07 -3.81 -12.00
N GLN A 87 -6.10 -3.07 -12.51
CA GLN A 87 -5.66 -1.81 -11.93
C GLN A 87 -6.79 -0.78 -11.89
N LEU A 88 -7.55 -0.64 -12.96
CA LEU A 88 -8.73 0.25 -13.03
C LEU A 88 -9.85 -0.23 -12.10
N LEU A 89 -10.08 -1.54 -12.02
CA LEU A 89 -11.06 -2.13 -11.11
C LEU A 89 -10.72 -1.83 -9.65
N PHE A 90 -9.46 -1.98 -9.25
CA PHE A 90 -9.02 -1.70 -7.87
C PHE A 90 -9.18 -0.21 -7.53
N ALA A 91 -8.86 0.68 -8.47
CA ALA A 91 -9.09 2.11 -8.32
C ALA A 91 -10.60 2.42 -8.15
N LEU A 92 -11.47 1.74 -8.87
CA LEU A 92 -12.93 1.88 -8.73
C LEU A 92 -13.42 1.39 -7.35
N LEU A 93 -12.98 0.19 -6.92
CA LEU A 93 -13.35 -0.36 -5.61
C LEU A 93 -12.91 0.55 -4.45
N PHE A 94 -11.78 1.22 -4.61
CA PHE A 94 -11.26 2.15 -3.61
C PHE A 94 -12.17 3.38 -3.38
N TRP A 95 -12.95 3.79 -4.38
CA TRP A 95 -13.89 4.91 -4.26
C TRP A 95 -15.24 4.51 -3.65
N ILE A 96 -15.65 3.26 -3.77
CA ILE A 96 -16.92 2.78 -3.22
C ILE A 96 -16.77 2.62 -1.68
N PRO A 97 -17.53 3.35 -0.84
CA PRO A 97 -17.31 3.36 0.62
C PRO A 97 -17.36 1.96 1.28
N ARG A 98 -18.18 1.06 0.74
CA ARG A 98 -18.33 -0.31 1.29
C ARG A 98 -17.12 -1.21 0.99
N THR A 99 -16.45 -0.98 -0.12
CA THR A 99 -15.32 -1.80 -0.61
C THR A 99 -13.98 -1.05 -0.55
N ALA A 100 -13.97 0.17 -0.03
CA ALA A 100 -12.80 1.04 -0.07
C ALA A 100 -11.56 0.43 0.61
N VAL A 101 -11.73 -0.28 1.73
CA VAL A 101 -10.62 -0.97 2.42
C VAL A 101 -10.10 -2.13 1.57
N VAL A 102 -11.00 -2.89 0.94
CA VAL A 102 -10.62 -3.99 0.03
C VAL A 102 -9.89 -3.42 -1.18
N GLY A 103 -10.41 -2.34 -1.79
CA GLY A 103 -9.75 -1.63 -2.89
C GLY A 103 -8.34 -1.17 -2.51
N PHE A 104 -8.18 -0.58 -1.32
CA PHE A 104 -6.88 -0.19 -0.77
C PHE A 104 -5.89 -1.35 -0.69
N LEU A 105 -6.31 -2.48 -0.10
CA LEU A 105 -5.47 -3.67 0.05
C LEU A 105 -5.09 -4.26 -1.31
N LEU A 106 -6.03 -4.32 -2.26
CA LEU A 106 -5.78 -4.81 -3.61
C LEU A 106 -4.79 -3.91 -4.37
N MET A 107 -4.88 -2.58 -4.19
CA MET A 107 -3.91 -1.64 -4.76
C MET A 107 -2.51 -1.85 -4.19
N ALA A 108 -2.38 -2.04 -2.87
CA ALA A 108 -1.10 -2.34 -2.22
C ALA A 108 -0.53 -3.69 -2.71
N CYS A 109 -1.33 -4.74 -2.75
CA CYS A 109 -0.91 -6.03 -3.29
C CYS A 109 -0.46 -5.94 -4.76
N TYR A 110 -1.17 -5.16 -5.57
CA TYR A 110 -0.83 -4.95 -6.98
C TYR A 110 0.55 -4.27 -7.13
N MET A 111 0.81 -3.22 -6.34
CA MET A 111 2.10 -2.52 -6.38
C MET A 111 3.23 -3.39 -5.83
N ALA A 112 2.99 -4.20 -4.79
CA ALA A 112 3.95 -5.18 -4.29
C ALA A 112 4.33 -6.19 -5.40
N GLY A 113 3.34 -6.66 -6.17
CA GLY A 113 3.57 -7.51 -7.35
C GLY A 113 4.40 -6.81 -8.43
N ALA A 114 4.12 -5.55 -8.72
CA ALA A 114 4.90 -4.75 -9.66
C ALA A 114 6.36 -4.57 -9.20
N MET A 115 6.59 -4.31 -7.91
CA MET A 115 7.96 -4.25 -7.35
C MET A 115 8.69 -5.58 -7.50
N ALA A 116 8.02 -6.70 -7.22
CA ALA A 116 8.62 -8.03 -7.39
C ALA A 116 9.03 -8.29 -8.84
N THR A 117 8.22 -7.89 -9.82
CA THR A 117 8.55 -8.00 -11.24
C THR A 117 9.80 -7.19 -11.59
N HIS A 118 9.89 -5.93 -11.15
CA HIS A 118 11.07 -5.09 -11.38
C HIS A 118 12.35 -5.65 -10.74
N LEU A 119 12.24 -6.25 -9.54
CA LEU A 119 13.37 -6.93 -8.90
C LEU A 119 13.88 -8.13 -9.72
N VAL A 120 12.97 -8.92 -10.30
CA VAL A 120 13.34 -10.10 -11.13
C VAL A 120 14.10 -9.66 -12.39
N ILE A 121 13.67 -8.58 -13.03
CA ILE A 121 14.30 -8.06 -14.26
C ILE A 121 15.49 -7.13 -13.99
N LYS A 122 15.86 -6.94 -12.70
CA LYS A 122 16.96 -6.06 -12.27
C LYS A 122 16.80 -4.60 -12.70
N GLU A 123 15.57 -4.12 -12.87
CA GLU A 123 15.27 -2.71 -13.11
C GLU A 123 15.07 -1.92 -11.81
N PRO A 124 15.28 -0.59 -11.82
CA PRO A 124 15.07 0.25 -10.66
C PRO A 124 13.58 0.27 -10.29
N PHE A 125 13.26 -0.14 -9.07
CA PHE A 125 11.89 -0.19 -8.52
C PHE A 125 11.52 1.00 -7.61
N GLY A 126 12.38 2.03 -7.56
CA GLY A 126 12.21 3.18 -6.66
C GLY A 126 10.89 3.93 -6.85
N LEU A 127 10.42 4.05 -8.10
CA LEU A 127 9.13 4.67 -8.40
C LEU A 127 7.97 3.87 -7.80
N GLN A 128 7.98 2.54 -7.96
CA GLN A 128 6.96 1.63 -7.46
C GLN A 128 6.94 1.65 -5.93
N ALA A 129 8.11 1.65 -5.28
CA ALA A 129 8.23 1.78 -3.83
C ALA A 129 7.68 3.12 -3.31
N GLY A 130 7.90 4.21 -4.05
CA GLY A 130 7.33 5.52 -3.75
C GLY A 130 5.79 5.52 -3.81
N ILE A 131 5.22 4.92 -4.85
CA ILE A 131 3.77 4.80 -5.01
C ILE A 131 3.19 3.90 -3.91
N GLU A 132 3.84 2.78 -3.58
CA GLU A 132 3.44 1.88 -2.50
C GLU A 132 3.40 2.60 -1.15
N THR A 133 4.44 3.38 -0.85
CA THR A 133 4.48 4.22 0.36
C THR A 133 3.32 5.22 0.39
N LEU A 134 3.01 5.85 -0.75
CA LEU A 134 1.90 6.79 -0.87
C LEU A 134 0.54 6.10 -0.63
N ILE A 135 0.36 4.88 -1.14
CA ILE A 135 -0.84 4.06 -0.91
C ILE A 135 -1.03 3.81 0.59
N TRP A 136 0.02 3.37 1.30
CA TRP A 136 -0.03 3.11 2.73
C TRP A 136 -0.32 4.37 3.55
N VAL A 137 0.33 5.49 3.24
CA VAL A 137 0.05 6.79 3.89
C VAL A 137 -1.41 7.18 3.67
N THR A 138 -1.92 7.01 2.45
CA THR A 138 -3.32 7.29 2.13
C THR A 138 -4.27 6.41 2.94
N GLY A 139 -3.96 5.11 3.06
CA GLY A 139 -4.73 4.16 3.85
C GLY A 139 -4.82 4.56 5.32
N PHE A 140 -3.70 4.89 5.94
CA PHE A 140 -3.66 5.33 7.35
C PHE A 140 -4.40 6.66 7.59
N VAL A 141 -4.33 7.59 6.65
CA VAL A 141 -5.05 8.87 6.77
C VAL A 141 -6.56 8.70 6.55
N ARG A 142 -6.95 7.89 5.56
CA ARG A 142 -8.35 7.70 5.16
C ARG A 142 -9.11 6.76 6.08
N PHE A 143 -8.46 5.68 6.56
CA PHE A 143 -9.07 4.62 7.37
C PHE A 143 -8.51 4.61 8.80
N PRO A 144 -9.02 5.45 9.72
CA PRO A 144 -8.56 5.50 11.11
C PRO A 144 -8.69 4.16 11.83
N GLU A 145 -9.73 3.39 11.49
CA GLU A 145 -9.97 2.06 12.05
C GLU A 145 -8.83 1.07 11.77
N LEU A 146 -8.18 1.21 10.62
CA LEU A 146 -7.00 0.41 10.27
C LEU A 146 -5.83 0.71 11.23
N THR A 147 -5.64 2.00 11.55
CA THR A 147 -4.61 2.44 12.50
C THR A 147 -4.88 1.92 13.90
N GLU A 148 -6.13 1.94 14.36
CA GLU A 148 -6.52 1.44 15.67
C GLU A 148 -6.34 -0.08 15.81
N ARG A 149 -6.59 -0.83 14.75
CA ARG A 149 -6.40 -2.29 14.72
C ARG A 149 -4.93 -2.70 14.62
N LEU A 150 -4.12 -1.96 13.85
CA LEU A 150 -2.69 -2.25 13.67
C LEU A 150 -1.84 -1.74 14.85
N CYS A 151 -2.28 -0.69 15.52
CA CYS A 151 -1.62 -0.12 16.70
C CYS A 151 -2.62 -0.05 17.86
N PRO A 152 -2.93 -1.16 18.55
CA PRO A 152 -3.80 -1.15 19.70
C PRO A 152 -3.12 -0.36 20.83
N CYS A 153 -3.38 0.94 20.90
CA CYS A 153 -3.00 1.77 22.04
C CYS A 153 -3.90 1.40 23.22
N ASN A 154 -3.38 0.64 24.17
CA ASN A 154 -4.08 0.18 25.37
C ASN A 154 -4.47 1.31 26.34
N ASN A 155 -4.28 2.58 25.98
CA ASN A 155 -4.48 3.76 26.84
C ASN A 155 -5.52 4.76 26.30
N CYS A 156 -6.48 4.33 25.49
CA CYS A 156 -7.64 5.17 25.15
C CYS A 156 -8.90 4.66 25.86
N LYS A 157 -8.89 4.74 27.19
CA LYS A 157 -10.11 4.82 28.01
C LYS A 157 -10.20 6.19 28.61
#